data_f07432084c0abc517b991fb67d2a731e
#
_entry.id   f07432084c0abc517b991fb67d2a731e
#
_cell.length_a   1.000
_cell.length_b   1.000
_cell.length_c   1.000
_cell.angle_alpha   90.00
_cell.angle_beta   90.00
_cell.angle_gamma   90.00
#
_symmetry.space_group_name_H-M   'P 1'
#
loop_
_entity.id
_entity.type
_entity.pdbx_description
1 polymer ?
#
loop_
_entity_poly.entity_id
_entity_poly.type
_entity_poly.pdbx_seq_one_letter_code
_entity_poly.pdbx_strand_id
1 'polypeptide(L)'
;MRHPVNPQNLSEKNQLNNRYTDTISESYQTNTNSYTSSLLDHFGELRSRLLKAGIAFIIAVLIIYISSHWWIHPFIQEIKRGNMTLHAFSFTEMIQIYVMIIFFVALLLVSPIIFYQLWAFIAPGLHENEKGFIRRYSVFCAFFFFLGIAFAYFIGFPLIIHFSLNLSGIMDIAPVIGFKEYLSELLRWLLIFGLLFQLPVLLFGLAKFGLIDTHQLSKSRKYVYFACFVGASIVAPPDLMLNILLTIPLILLFEVSMIIVKITQLRNSETFPEH
;
A
#
# COMPACT_ATOMS: atom_id res chain seq x y z
N MET A 1 -23.34 -32.74 -69.17
CA MET A 1 -21.92 -33.20 -69.15
C MET A 1 -21.31 -32.74 -67.81
N ARG A 2 -21.00 -33.65 -66.91
CA ARG A 2 -20.31 -33.31 -65.63
C ARG A 2 -18.82 -33.44 -65.89
N HIS A 3 -18.06 -32.38 -65.74
CA HIS A 3 -16.59 -32.47 -65.80
C HIS A 3 -16.06 -33.35 -64.66
N PRO A 4 -15.18 -34.31 -64.95
CA PRO A 4 -14.57 -35.17 -63.94
C PRO A 4 -13.67 -34.31 -63.07
N VAL A 5 -13.92 -34.30 -61.76
CA VAL A 5 -13.07 -33.63 -60.76
C VAL A 5 -11.72 -34.37 -60.70
N ASN A 6 -10.65 -33.68 -60.99
CA ASN A 6 -9.30 -34.27 -61.00
C ASN A 6 -8.89 -34.62 -59.54
N PRO A 7 -8.61 -35.89 -59.21
CA PRO A 7 -8.27 -36.30 -57.84
C PRO A 7 -6.99 -35.64 -57.29
N GLN A 8 -6.09 -35.16 -58.15
CA GLN A 8 -4.88 -34.42 -57.72
C GLN A 8 -5.18 -33.08 -57.10
N ASN A 9 -6.18 -32.32 -57.60
CA ASN A 9 -6.62 -31.07 -57.04
C ASN A 9 -7.25 -31.23 -55.66
N LEU A 10 -7.85 -32.35 -55.33
CA LEU A 10 -8.44 -32.62 -54.00
C LEU A 10 -7.35 -32.96 -52.98
N SER A 11 -6.30 -33.67 -53.39
CA SER A 11 -5.18 -33.99 -52.49
C SER A 11 -4.35 -32.76 -52.14
N GLU A 12 -4.14 -31.87 -53.09
CA GLU A 12 -3.42 -30.63 -52.94
C GLU A 12 -4.17 -29.61 -52.01
N LYS A 13 -5.47 -29.54 -52.21
CA LYS A 13 -6.38 -28.72 -51.35
C LYS A 13 -6.45 -29.25 -49.93
N ASN A 14 -6.43 -30.55 -49.72
CA ASN A 14 -6.37 -31.14 -48.37
C ASN A 14 -5.04 -30.93 -47.69
N GLN A 15 -3.93 -30.99 -48.40
CA GLN A 15 -2.59 -30.68 -47.87
C GLN A 15 -2.46 -29.20 -47.49
N LEU A 16 -2.99 -28.29 -48.31
CA LEU A 16 -3.04 -26.85 -47.97
C LEU A 16 -3.89 -26.58 -46.74
N ASN A 17 -5.04 -27.20 -46.62
CA ASN A 17 -5.93 -27.05 -45.49
C ASN A 17 -5.31 -27.59 -44.19
N ASN A 18 -4.61 -28.73 -44.23
CA ASN A 18 -3.88 -29.27 -43.08
C ASN A 18 -2.71 -28.37 -42.67
N ARG A 19 -1.92 -27.84 -43.60
CA ARG A 19 -0.86 -26.88 -43.27
C ARG A 19 -1.42 -25.59 -42.63
N TYR A 20 -2.57 -25.13 -43.10
CA TYR A 20 -3.22 -23.95 -42.56
C TYR A 20 -3.73 -24.17 -41.13
N THR A 21 -4.33 -25.37 -40.88
CA THR A 21 -4.75 -25.73 -39.52
C THR A 21 -3.58 -25.96 -38.57
N ASP A 22 -2.48 -26.56 -39.04
CA ASP A 22 -1.27 -26.78 -38.22
C ASP A 22 -0.60 -25.45 -37.86
N THR A 23 -0.45 -24.52 -38.83
CA THR A 23 0.12 -23.19 -38.54
C THR A 23 -0.75 -22.35 -37.57
N ILE A 24 -2.06 -22.47 -37.68
CA ILE A 24 -2.97 -21.80 -36.73
C ILE A 24 -2.87 -22.42 -35.33
N SER A 25 -2.84 -23.74 -35.23
CA SER A 25 -2.72 -24.45 -33.94
C SER A 25 -1.38 -24.17 -33.26
N GLU A 26 -0.28 -24.15 -34.01
CA GLU A 26 1.04 -23.77 -33.50
C GLU A 26 1.09 -22.31 -33.04
N SER A 27 0.47 -21.38 -33.78
CA SER A 27 0.41 -19.98 -33.37
C SER A 27 -0.42 -19.76 -32.11
N TYR A 28 -1.54 -20.48 -31.92
CA TYR A 28 -2.33 -20.46 -30.69
C TYR A 28 -1.58 -21.09 -29.50
N GLN A 29 -0.89 -22.20 -29.71
CA GLN A 29 -0.08 -22.86 -28.66
C GLN A 29 1.11 -21.99 -28.24
N THR A 30 1.79 -21.37 -29.20
CA THR A 30 2.93 -20.45 -28.91
C THR A 30 2.47 -19.22 -28.14
N ASN A 31 1.34 -18.63 -28.51
CA ASN A 31 0.77 -17.50 -27.79
C ASN A 31 0.33 -17.88 -26.36
N THR A 32 -0.42 -18.97 -26.19
CA THR A 32 -0.84 -19.41 -24.85
C THR A 32 0.34 -19.75 -23.95
N ASN A 33 1.37 -20.40 -24.48
CA ASN A 33 2.58 -20.71 -23.71
C ASN A 33 3.37 -19.43 -23.33
N SER A 34 3.40 -18.41 -24.17
CA SER A 34 4.08 -17.15 -23.88
C SER A 34 3.35 -16.33 -22.80
N TYR A 35 2.03 -16.32 -22.78
CA TYR A 35 1.25 -15.65 -21.72
C TYR A 35 1.37 -16.38 -20.37
N THR A 36 1.31 -17.72 -20.38
CA THR A 36 1.45 -18.50 -19.14
C THR A 36 2.86 -18.42 -18.56
N SER A 37 3.92 -18.42 -19.37
CA SER A 37 5.30 -18.24 -18.90
C SER A 37 5.51 -16.86 -18.31
N SER A 38 5.00 -15.80 -18.96
CA SER A 38 5.10 -14.43 -18.47
C SER A 38 4.40 -14.23 -17.10
N LEU A 39 3.22 -14.86 -16.91
CA LEU A 39 2.52 -14.82 -15.61
C LEU A 39 3.28 -15.59 -14.53
N LEU A 40 3.81 -16.79 -14.86
CA LEU A 40 4.59 -17.60 -13.92
C LEU A 40 5.89 -16.90 -13.50
N ASP A 41 6.57 -16.23 -14.44
CA ASP A 41 7.77 -15.44 -14.17
C ASP A 41 7.44 -14.26 -13.23
N HIS A 42 6.30 -13.58 -13.44
CA HIS A 42 5.85 -12.51 -12.58
C HIS A 42 5.52 -12.99 -11.15
N PHE A 43 4.86 -14.14 -11.01
CA PHE A 43 4.65 -14.77 -9.70
C PHE A 43 5.96 -15.21 -9.04
N GLY A 44 6.92 -15.69 -9.80
CA GLY A 44 8.28 -16.03 -9.33
C GLY A 44 8.99 -14.80 -8.77
N GLU A 45 8.88 -13.68 -9.46
CA GLU A 45 9.44 -12.40 -9.03
C GLU A 45 8.77 -11.89 -7.73
N LEU A 46 7.44 -11.92 -7.64
CA LEU A 46 6.70 -11.56 -6.43
C LEU A 46 7.17 -12.36 -5.22
N ARG A 47 7.25 -13.69 -5.36
CA ARG A 47 7.73 -14.58 -4.31
C ARG A 47 9.14 -14.21 -3.85
N SER A 48 10.05 -13.99 -4.80
CA SER A 48 11.44 -13.63 -4.48
C SER A 48 11.54 -12.31 -3.73
N ARG A 49 10.77 -11.29 -4.15
CA ARG A 49 10.75 -9.96 -3.51
C ARG A 49 10.10 -10.02 -2.13
N LEU A 50 9.00 -10.76 -1.98
CA LEU A 50 8.35 -10.98 -0.70
C LEU A 50 9.26 -11.69 0.30
N LEU A 51 10.00 -12.71 -0.16
CA LEU A 51 10.99 -13.40 0.67
C LEU A 51 12.11 -12.45 1.13
N LYS A 52 12.63 -11.60 0.24
CA LYS A 52 13.65 -10.61 0.61
C LYS A 52 13.14 -9.61 1.66
N ALA A 53 11.90 -9.10 1.50
CA ALA A 53 11.27 -8.23 2.48
C ALA A 53 11.04 -8.95 3.82
N GLY A 54 10.57 -10.21 3.78
CA GLY A 54 10.37 -11.04 4.96
C GLY A 54 11.68 -11.33 5.72
N ILE A 55 12.75 -11.67 5.00
CA ILE A 55 14.07 -11.89 5.60
C ILE A 55 14.60 -10.59 6.25
N ALA A 56 14.47 -9.46 5.54
CA ALA A 56 14.86 -8.16 6.09
C ALA A 56 14.06 -7.82 7.36
N PHE A 57 12.76 -8.15 7.40
CA PHE A 57 11.94 -7.96 8.58
C PHE A 57 12.37 -8.86 9.75
N ILE A 58 12.65 -10.14 9.51
CA ILE A 58 13.13 -11.06 10.57
C ILE A 58 14.47 -10.57 11.13
N ILE A 59 15.39 -10.16 10.26
CA ILE A 59 16.68 -9.59 10.70
C ILE A 59 16.46 -8.34 11.55
N ALA A 60 15.57 -7.44 11.12
CA ALA A 60 15.24 -6.25 11.89
C ALA A 60 14.63 -6.58 13.26
N VAL A 61 13.70 -7.54 13.33
CA VAL A 61 13.14 -8.01 14.61
C VAL A 61 14.24 -8.49 15.55
N LEU A 62 15.20 -9.28 15.06
CA LEU A 62 16.32 -9.76 15.86
C LEU A 62 17.22 -8.61 16.34
N ILE A 63 17.56 -7.66 15.46
CA ILE A 63 18.39 -6.48 15.82
C ILE A 63 17.68 -5.64 16.88
N ILE A 64 16.39 -5.33 16.67
CA ILE A 64 15.56 -4.54 17.58
C ILE A 64 15.37 -5.28 18.92
N TYR A 65 15.19 -6.59 18.90
CA TYR A 65 15.10 -7.42 20.12
C TYR A 65 16.41 -7.34 20.92
N ILE A 66 17.56 -7.55 20.29
CA ILE A 66 18.87 -7.50 20.97
C ILE A 66 19.16 -6.09 21.50
N SER A 67 18.82 -5.05 20.77
CA SER A 67 19.03 -3.66 21.16
C SER A 67 17.97 -3.12 22.13
N SER A 68 16.86 -3.83 22.36
CA SER A 68 15.68 -3.35 23.10
C SER A 68 16.03 -2.88 24.52
N HIS A 69 17.01 -3.50 25.18
CA HIS A 69 17.45 -3.15 26.51
C HIS A 69 17.82 -1.65 26.65
N TRP A 70 18.30 -1.02 25.56
CA TRP A 70 18.79 0.36 25.60
C TRP A 70 17.68 1.40 25.38
N TRP A 71 16.67 1.08 24.57
CA TRP A 71 15.69 2.06 24.09
C TRP A 71 14.24 1.82 24.56
N ILE A 72 13.91 0.61 25.02
CA ILE A 72 12.52 0.29 25.37
C ILE A 72 12.00 1.10 26.56
N HIS A 73 12.84 1.34 27.55
CA HIS A 73 12.45 2.11 28.71
C HIS A 73 12.13 3.58 28.38
N PRO A 74 12.99 4.37 27.68
CA PRO A 74 12.64 5.71 27.27
C PRO A 74 11.43 5.73 26.30
N PHE A 75 11.28 4.74 25.43
CA PHE A 75 10.13 4.62 24.52
C PHE A 75 8.82 4.48 25.29
N ILE A 76 8.77 3.60 26.29
CA ILE A 76 7.58 3.42 27.15
C ILE A 76 7.30 4.71 27.95
N GLN A 77 8.31 5.40 28.43
CA GLN A 77 8.14 6.67 29.15
C GLN A 77 7.54 7.75 28.24
N GLU A 78 7.97 7.82 26.99
CA GLU A 78 7.42 8.75 26.01
C GLU A 78 5.92 8.50 25.75
N ILE A 79 5.53 7.24 25.59
CA ILE A 79 4.12 6.85 25.40
C ILE A 79 3.28 7.20 26.65
N LYS A 80 3.85 7.09 27.84
CA LYS A 80 3.16 7.39 29.12
C LYS A 80 3.10 8.87 29.46
N ARG A 81 3.68 9.78 28.69
CA ARG A 81 3.68 11.24 28.95
C ARG A 81 2.29 11.88 28.98
N GLY A 82 1.24 11.20 28.52
CA GLY A 82 -0.13 11.59 28.80
C GLY A 82 -0.47 11.40 30.30
N ASN A 83 -1.17 12.34 30.92
CA ASN A 83 -1.59 12.30 32.33
C ASN A 83 -2.53 11.14 32.69
N MET A 84 -2.42 9.99 32.05
CA MET A 84 -3.25 8.83 32.25
C MET A 84 -2.53 7.78 33.09
N THR A 85 -3.21 7.26 34.09
CA THR A 85 -2.75 6.07 34.83
C THR A 85 -3.07 4.84 34.00
N LEU A 86 -2.04 4.25 33.40
CA LEU A 86 -2.17 2.99 32.62
C LEU A 86 -1.92 1.80 33.53
N HIS A 87 -2.83 0.86 33.53
CA HIS A 87 -2.79 -0.34 34.36
C HIS A 87 -2.50 -1.58 33.52
N ALA A 88 -1.76 -2.54 34.07
CA ALA A 88 -1.62 -3.87 33.51
C ALA A 88 -2.48 -4.83 34.33
N PHE A 89 -3.32 -5.59 33.67
CA PHE A 89 -4.28 -6.49 34.32
C PHE A 89 -3.78 -7.94 34.40
N SER A 90 -2.73 -8.30 33.63
CA SER A 90 -2.21 -9.66 33.60
C SER A 90 -0.68 -9.68 33.40
N PHE A 91 -0.02 -10.71 33.92
CA PHE A 91 1.42 -10.93 33.68
C PHE A 91 1.74 -11.18 32.20
N THR A 92 0.84 -11.84 31.48
CA THR A 92 1.01 -12.12 30.05
C THR A 92 0.93 -10.87 29.18
N GLU A 93 0.24 -9.82 29.65
CA GLU A 93 0.16 -8.53 28.94
C GLU A 93 1.53 -7.89 28.79
N MET A 94 2.40 -7.97 29.80
CA MET A 94 3.74 -7.40 29.72
C MET A 94 4.57 -8.01 28.60
N ILE A 95 4.47 -9.33 28.41
CA ILE A 95 5.16 -10.04 27.32
C ILE A 95 4.56 -9.62 25.97
N GLN A 96 3.24 -9.52 25.88
CA GLN A 96 2.56 -9.11 24.64
C GLN A 96 2.91 -7.68 24.25
N ILE A 97 2.93 -6.75 25.20
CA ILE A 97 3.34 -5.37 25.01
C ILE A 97 4.78 -5.30 24.46
N TYR A 98 5.70 -6.03 25.11
CA TYR A 98 7.09 -6.06 24.71
C TYR A 98 7.27 -6.56 23.27
N VAL A 99 6.65 -7.68 22.93
CA VAL A 99 6.70 -8.26 21.59
C VAL A 99 6.08 -7.29 20.56
N MET A 100 4.92 -6.71 20.89
CA MET A 100 4.22 -5.77 20.02
C MET A 100 5.06 -4.54 19.67
N ILE A 101 5.74 -3.95 20.64
CA ILE A 101 6.65 -2.81 20.43
C ILE A 101 7.81 -3.21 19.52
N ILE A 102 8.45 -4.37 19.77
CA ILE A 102 9.57 -4.85 18.95
C ILE A 102 9.14 -5.04 17.48
N PHE A 103 8.02 -5.73 17.26
CA PHE A 103 7.50 -5.95 15.90
C PHE A 103 7.16 -4.64 15.20
N PHE A 104 6.54 -3.70 15.91
CA PHE A 104 6.20 -2.41 15.35
C PHE A 104 7.44 -1.59 14.96
N VAL A 105 8.41 -1.47 15.86
CA VAL A 105 9.66 -0.74 15.59
C VAL A 105 10.47 -1.40 14.48
N ALA A 106 10.51 -2.72 14.43
CA ALA A 106 11.12 -3.47 13.33
C ALA A 106 10.43 -3.18 11.99
N LEU A 107 9.09 -3.13 11.98
CA LEU A 107 8.31 -2.78 10.79
C LEU A 107 8.62 -1.35 10.31
N LEU A 108 8.72 -0.39 11.22
CA LEU A 108 9.13 0.98 10.90
C LEU A 108 10.51 1.03 10.27
N LEU A 109 11.47 0.31 10.83
CA LEU A 109 12.84 0.27 10.34
C LEU A 109 12.93 -0.33 8.92
N VAL A 110 12.15 -1.38 8.65
CA VAL A 110 12.16 -2.10 7.37
C VAL A 110 11.23 -1.47 6.32
N SER A 111 10.33 -0.58 6.73
CA SER A 111 9.36 0.03 5.81
C SER A 111 9.98 0.61 4.51
N PRO A 112 11.14 1.28 4.49
CA PRO A 112 11.76 1.75 3.25
C PRO A 112 12.16 0.59 2.31
N ILE A 113 12.61 -0.54 2.89
CA ILE A 113 12.98 -1.74 2.13
C ILE A 113 11.72 -2.40 1.56
N ILE A 114 10.65 -2.48 2.35
CA ILE A 114 9.35 -3.01 1.90
C ILE A 114 8.83 -2.19 0.72
N PHE A 115 8.82 -0.86 0.82
CA PHE A 115 8.41 0.01 -0.27
C PHE A 115 9.30 -0.13 -1.50
N TYR A 116 10.60 -0.29 -1.32
CA TYR A 116 11.51 -0.55 -2.44
C TYR A 116 11.16 -1.86 -3.16
N GLN A 117 10.93 -2.95 -2.43
CA GLN A 117 10.56 -4.24 -3.02
C GLN A 117 9.19 -4.18 -3.71
N LEU A 118 8.23 -3.46 -3.12
CA LEU A 118 6.90 -3.26 -3.69
C LEU A 118 6.96 -2.51 -5.02
N TRP A 119 7.67 -1.36 -5.06
CA TRP A 119 7.80 -0.58 -6.29
C TRP A 119 8.63 -1.30 -7.35
N ALA A 120 9.66 -2.02 -6.95
CA ALA A 120 10.45 -2.84 -7.85
C ALA A 120 9.64 -4.01 -8.45
N PHE A 121 8.58 -4.48 -7.77
CA PHE A 121 7.64 -5.46 -8.30
C PHE A 121 6.63 -4.85 -9.28
N ILE A 122 6.15 -3.63 -9.00
CA ILE A 122 5.16 -2.95 -9.85
C ILE A 122 5.79 -2.45 -11.16
N ALA A 123 7.10 -2.22 -11.18
CA ALA A 123 7.84 -1.61 -12.28
C ALA A 123 8.62 -2.54 -13.24
N PRO A 124 8.33 -3.85 -13.40
CA PRO A 124 9.09 -4.70 -14.33
C PRO A 124 8.90 -4.36 -15.81
N GLY A 125 7.90 -3.52 -16.14
CA GLY A 125 7.70 -2.99 -17.50
C GLY A 125 8.51 -1.74 -17.85
N LEU A 126 9.32 -1.21 -16.92
CA LEU A 126 10.12 -0.01 -17.15
C LEU A 126 11.52 -0.33 -17.71
N HIS A 127 11.95 0.48 -18.68
CA HIS A 127 13.26 0.36 -19.33
C HIS A 127 14.40 0.48 -18.32
N GLU A 128 15.55 -0.12 -18.60
CA GLU A 128 16.73 -0.20 -17.71
C GLU A 128 17.23 1.17 -17.20
N ASN A 129 16.95 2.24 -17.91
CA ASN A 129 17.30 3.62 -17.52
C ASN A 129 16.49 4.17 -16.33
N GLU A 130 15.48 3.45 -15.84
CA GLU A 130 14.58 3.94 -14.79
C GLU A 130 14.81 3.31 -13.39
N LYS A 131 15.88 2.54 -13.21
CA LYS A 131 16.27 1.99 -11.89
C LYS A 131 16.45 3.09 -10.82
N GLY A 132 16.92 4.27 -11.24
CA GLY A 132 17.00 5.45 -10.36
C GLY A 132 15.64 5.99 -9.91
N PHE A 133 14.61 5.79 -10.72
CA PHE A 133 13.24 6.17 -10.43
C PHE A 133 12.65 5.34 -9.27
N ILE A 134 12.81 4.02 -9.30
CA ILE A 134 12.33 3.11 -8.24
C ILE A 134 12.90 3.49 -6.88
N ARG A 135 14.20 3.79 -6.81
CA ARG A 135 14.85 4.21 -5.57
C ARG A 135 14.27 5.54 -5.05
N ARG A 136 14.09 6.53 -5.93
CA ARG A 136 13.53 7.85 -5.56
C ARG A 136 12.09 7.71 -5.07
N TYR A 137 11.31 6.87 -5.72
CA TYR A 137 9.92 6.58 -5.33
C TYR A 137 9.82 5.88 -3.97
N SER A 138 10.70 4.92 -3.70
CA SER A 138 10.74 4.23 -2.40
C SER A 138 11.03 5.18 -1.25
N VAL A 139 11.95 6.12 -1.45
CA VAL A 139 12.24 7.16 -0.45
C VAL A 139 11.02 8.05 -0.24
N PHE A 140 10.30 8.39 -1.31
CA PHE A 140 9.08 9.19 -1.22
C PHE A 140 7.97 8.44 -0.48
N CYS A 141 7.79 7.15 -0.74
CA CYS A 141 6.89 6.29 0.02
C CYS A 141 7.26 6.24 1.51
N ALA A 142 8.52 6.02 1.83
CA ALA A 142 8.97 6.02 3.22
C ALA A 142 8.70 7.37 3.90
N PHE A 143 8.97 8.48 3.23
CA PHE A 143 8.68 9.82 3.77
C PHE A 143 7.19 10.00 4.08
N PHE A 144 6.29 9.66 3.13
CA PHE A 144 4.85 9.77 3.37
C PHE A 144 4.35 8.79 4.44
N PHE A 145 4.95 7.61 4.55
CA PHE A 145 4.64 6.66 5.61
C PHE A 145 4.94 7.24 7.00
N PHE A 146 6.14 7.77 7.19
CA PHE A 146 6.50 8.40 8.45
C PHE A 146 5.70 9.69 8.73
N LEU A 147 5.33 10.43 7.69
CA LEU A 147 4.44 11.59 7.82
C LEU A 147 3.05 11.17 8.31
N GLY A 148 2.51 10.05 7.79
CA GLY A 148 1.24 9.48 8.25
C GLY A 148 1.30 8.99 9.69
N ILE A 149 2.40 8.37 10.09
CA ILE A 149 2.65 7.97 11.48
C ILE A 149 2.72 9.20 12.39
N ALA A 150 3.47 10.23 12.00
CA ALA A 150 3.56 11.47 12.76
C ALA A 150 2.19 12.15 12.89
N PHE A 151 1.41 12.21 11.80
CA PHE A 151 0.04 12.73 11.84
C PHE A 151 -0.84 11.94 12.82
N ALA A 152 -0.81 10.61 12.77
CA ALA A 152 -1.57 9.77 13.68
C ALA A 152 -1.16 9.97 15.14
N TYR A 153 0.15 10.07 15.41
CA TYR A 153 0.69 10.22 16.76
C TYR A 153 0.37 11.59 17.38
N PHE A 154 0.58 12.68 16.62
CA PHE A 154 0.44 14.04 17.15
C PHE A 154 -0.98 14.62 17.03
N ILE A 155 -1.79 14.15 16.10
CA ILE A 155 -3.11 14.69 15.81
C ILE A 155 -4.19 13.63 15.98
N GLY A 156 -4.14 12.53 15.26
CA GLY A 156 -5.23 11.56 15.18
C GLY A 156 -5.53 10.89 16.52
N PHE A 157 -4.51 10.30 17.13
CA PHE A 157 -4.67 9.55 18.37
C PHE A 157 -5.02 10.43 19.60
N PRO A 158 -4.36 11.60 19.83
CA PRO A 158 -4.79 12.52 20.88
C PRO A 158 -6.25 12.98 20.75
N LEU A 159 -6.70 13.20 19.52
CA LEU A 159 -8.08 13.62 19.26
C LEU A 159 -9.09 12.58 19.72
N ILE A 160 -8.84 11.29 19.42
CA ILE A 160 -9.69 10.18 19.89
C ILE A 160 -9.69 10.07 21.40
N ILE A 161 -8.53 10.21 22.03
CA ILE A 161 -8.43 10.16 23.48
C ILE A 161 -9.25 11.29 24.10
N HIS A 162 -9.09 12.52 23.62
CA HIS A 162 -9.87 13.66 24.11
C HIS A 162 -11.37 13.45 23.95
N PHE A 163 -11.80 12.92 22.80
CA PHE A 163 -13.20 12.62 22.56
C PHE A 163 -13.72 11.53 23.54
N SER A 164 -12.96 10.45 23.70
CA SER A 164 -13.32 9.34 24.61
C SER A 164 -13.42 9.80 26.07
N LEU A 165 -12.48 10.64 26.52
CA LEU A 165 -12.51 11.19 27.88
C LEU A 165 -13.67 12.17 28.09
N ASN A 166 -13.99 13.00 27.11
CA ASN A 166 -15.16 13.88 27.18
C ASN A 166 -16.46 13.08 27.28
N LEU A 167 -16.58 12.01 26.49
CA LEU A 167 -17.75 11.12 26.54
C LEU A 167 -17.88 10.42 27.89
N SER A 168 -16.76 9.96 28.46
CA SER A 168 -16.72 9.38 29.81
C SER A 168 -17.18 10.38 30.88
N GLY A 169 -16.81 11.66 30.77
CA GLY A 169 -17.27 12.73 31.65
C GLY A 169 -18.77 12.98 31.53
N ILE A 170 -19.34 12.92 30.32
CA ILE A 170 -20.81 13.08 30.12
C ILE A 170 -21.57 11.89 30.75
N MET A 171 -20.98 10.68 30.70
CA MET A 171 -21.60 9.46 31.24
C MET A 171 -21.34 9.26 32.75
N ASP A 172 -20.56 10.15 33.38
CA ASP A 172 -20.09 10.02 34.77
C ASP A 172 -19.37 8.67 35.05
N ILE A 173 -18.60 8.21 34.09
CA ILE A 173 -17.81 6.97 34.18
C ILE A 173 -16.33 7.34 34.25
N ALA A 174 -15.64 6.91 35.32
CA ALA A 174 -14.18 7.02 35.39
C ALA A 174 -13.53 5.91 34.57
N PRO A 175 -12.85 6.19 33.43
CA PRO A 175 -12.25 5.14 32.62
C PRO A 175 -10.99 4.57 33.28
N VAL A 176 -10.90 3.25 33.37
CA VAL A 176 -9.68 2.53 33.72
C VAL A 176 -9.11 1.95 32.43
N ILE A 177 -7.97 2.50 31.98
CA ILE A 177 -7.39 2.14 30.67
C ILE A 177 -6.25 1.13 30.89
N GLY A 178 -6.36 -0.03 30.24
CA GLY A 178 -5.30 -1.01 30.18
C GLY A 178 -4.13 -0.54 29.29
N PHE A 179 -2.90 -0.78 29.71
CA PHE A 179 -1.73 -0.38 28.92
C PHE A 179 -1.65 -1.11 27.59
N LYS A 180 -2.01 -2.37 27.56
CA LYS A 180 -2.05 -3.18 26.34
C LYS A 180 -3.09 -2.65 25.35
N GLU A 181 -4.29 -2.34 25.82
CA GLU A 181 -5.39 -1.80 25.01
C GLU A 181 -4.99 -0.45 24.41
N TYR A 182 -4.47 0.44 25.25
CA TYR A 182 -3.96 1.75 24.82
C TYR A 182 -2.89 1.61 23.74
N LEU A 183 -1.88 0.76 23.99
CA LEU A 183 -0.79 0.57 23.04
C LEU A 183 -1.26 -0.08 21.74
N SER A 184 -2.11 -1.10 21.82
CA SER A 184 -2.67 -1.76 20.63
C SER A 184 -3.40 -0.80 19.74
N GLU A 185 -4.21 0.07 20.35
CA GLU A 185 -4.99 1.07 19.61
C GLU A 185 -4.06 2.12 19.01
N LEU A 186 -3.10 2.64 19.78
CA LEU A 186 -2.08 3.56 19.27
C LEU A 186 -1.36 2.98 18.05
N LEU A 187 -0.80 1.77 18.16
CA LEU A 187 -0.04 1.15 17.06
C LEU A 187 -0.92 0.87 15.84
N ARG A 188 -2.18 0.46 16.04
CA ARG A 188 -3.17 0.30 14.97
C ARG A 188 -3.37 1.60 14.21
N TRP A 189 -3.58 2.71 14.91
CA TRP A 189 -3.75 4.04 14.32
C TRP A 189 -2.53 4.47 13.53
N LEU A 190 -1.34 4.31 14.10
CA LEU A 190 -0.08 4.63 13.43
C LEU A 190 0.07 3.87 12.12
N LEU A 191 -0.22 2.56 12.09
CA LEU A 191 -0.14 1.75 10.89
C LEU A 191 -1.17 2.13 9.83
N ILE A 192 -2.42 2.31 10.24
CA ILE A 192 -3.51 2.66 9.32
C ILE A 192 -3.22 3.98 8.64
N PHE A 193 -2.88 5.03 9.40
CA PHE A 193 -2.55 6.32 8.81
C PHE A 193 -1.25 6.30 8.02
N GLY A 194 -0.24 5.56 8.47
CA GLY A 194 0.96 5.33 7.67
C GLY A 194 0.66 4.75 6.29
N LEU A 195 -0.26 3.78 6.20
CA LEU A 195 -0.71 3.19 4.94
C LEU A 195 -1.62 4.14 4.14
N LEU A 196 -2.55 4.84 4.78
CA LEU A 196 -3.43 5.80 4.10
C LEU A 196 -2.65 6.95 3.45
N PHE A 197 -1.56 7.37 4.07
CA PHE A 197 -0.67 8.38 3.51
C PHE A 197 0.14 7.88 2.30
N GLN A 198 0.04 6.59 1.93
CA GLN A 198 0.57 6.09 0.66
C GLN A 198 -0.31 6.43 -0.55
N LEU A 199 -1.58 6.79 -0.35
CA LEU A 199 -2.50 7.13 -1.44
C LEU A 199 -1.95 8.18 -2.41
N PRO A 200 -1.34 9.30 -1.96
CA PRO A 200 -0.72 10.28 -2.86
C PRO A 200 0.35 9.66 -3.77
N VAL A 201 1.22 8.86 -3.19
CA VAL A 201 2.35 8.26 -3.92
C VAL A 201 1.85 7.20 -4.90
N LEU A 202 0.87 6.40 -4.48
CA LEU A 202 0.23 5.40 -5.33
C LEU A 202 -0.43 6.05 -6.56
N LEU A 203 -1.24 7.09 -6.35
CA LEU A 203 -1.93 7.80 -7.43
C LEU A 203 -0.95 8.46 -8.39
N PHE A 204 0.09 9.08 -7.87
CA PHE A 204 1.15 9.67 -8.69
C PHE A 204 1.90 8.61 -9.51
N GLY A 205 2.23 7.46 -8.92
CA GLY A 205 2.84 6.34 -9.63
C GLY A 205 1.96 5.82 -10.76
N LEU A 206 0.68 5.53 -10.49
CA LEU A 206 -0.28 5.06 -11.49
C LEU A 206 -0.47 6.05 -12.64
N ALA A 207 -0.53 7.35 -12.34
CA ALA A 207 -0.63 8.40 -13.35
C ALA A 207 0.65 8.50 -14.19
N LYS A 208 1.83 8.35 -13.61
CA LYS A 208 3.10 8.37 -14.33
C LYS A 208 3.25 7.18 -15.28
N PHE A 209 2.73 6.01 -14.91
CA PHE A 209 2.69 4.83 -15.78
C PHE A 209 1.59 4.88 -16.85
N GLY A 210 0.83 5.99 -16.92
CA GLY A 210 -0.26 6.13 -17.88
C GLY A 210 -1.48 5.24 -17.60
N LEU A 211 -1.54 4.63 -16.40
CA LEU A 211 -2.64 3.75 -16.01
C LEU A 211 -3.89 4.53 -15.60
N ILE A 212 -3.71 5.77 -15.17
CA ILE A 212 -4.81 6.66 -14.77
C ILE A 212 -4.59 8.04 -15.41
N ASP A 213 -5.62 8.53 -16.08
CA ASP A 213 -5.66 9.90 -16.63
C ASP A 213 -6.20 10.88 -15.57
N THR A 214 -5.66 12.12 -15.57
CA THR A 214 -6.14 13.21 -14.69
C THR A 214 -7.61 13.51 -14.88
N HIS A 215 -8.14 13.37 -16.08
CA HIS A 215 -9.56 13.56 -16.35
C HIS A 215 -10.42 12.52 -15.63
N GLN A 216 -10.03 11.25 -15.68
CA GLN A 216 -10.71 10.15 -14.98
C GLN A 216 -10.64 10.35 -13.46
N LEU A 217 -9.47 10.74 -12.94
CA LEU A 217 -9.25 10.98 -11.53
C LEU A 217 -10.11 12.16 -11.02
N SER A 218 -10.19 13.25 -11.81
CA SER A 218 -11.05 14.39 -11.48
C SER A 218 -12.54 14.03 -11.46
N LYS A 219 -13.00 13.18 -12.38
CA LYS A 219 -14.38 12.69 -12.42
C LYS A 219 -14.71 11.78 -11.26
N SER A 220 -13.71 11.09 -10.72
CA SER A 220 -13.86 10.13 -9.62
C SER A 220 -13.78 10.76 -8.22
N ARG A 221 -13.56 12.07 -8.08
CA ARG A 221 -13.42 12.78 -6.79
C ARG A 221 -14.49 12.41 -5.77
N LYS A 222 -15.76 12.45 -6.18
CA LYS A 222 -16.89 12.13 -5.28
C LYS A 222 -16.84 10.71 -4.71
N TYR A 223 -16.36 9.74 -5.51
CA TYR A 223 -16.22 8.35 -5.04
C TYR A 223 -15.05 8.21 -4.09
N VAL A 224 -13.94 8.93 -4.34
CA VAL A 224 -12.77 8.93 -3.44
C VAL A 224 -13.11 9.61 -2.11
N TYR A 225 -13.82 10.74 -2.10
CA TYR A 225 -14.28 11.38 -0.86
C TYR A 225 -15.19 10.46 -0.05
N PHE A 226 -16.12 9.78 -0.73
CA PHE A 226 -16.96 8.78 -0.08
C PHE A 226 -16.13 7.62 0.48
N ALA A 227 -15.16 7.12 -0.28
CA ALA A 227 -14.27 6.06 0.18
C ALA A 227 -13.39 6.51 1.37
N CYS A 228 -12.92 7.76 1.38
CA CYS A 228 -12.20 8.34 2.54
C CYS A 228 -13.11 8.41 3.77
N PHE A 229 -14.37 8.82 3.60
CA PHE A 229 -15.35 8.86 4.70
C PHE A 229 -15.65 7.46 5.25
N VAL A 230 -15.89 6.48 4.38
CA VAL A 230 -16.09 5.07 4.78
C VAL A 230 -14.83 4.50 5.44
N GLY A 231 -13.64 4.79 4.89
CA GLY A 231 -12.37 4.37 5.48
C GLY A 231 -12.16 4.95 6.88
N ALA A 232 -12.45 6.24 7.06
CA ALA A 232 -12.41 6.88 8.37
C ALA A 232 -13.40 6.23 9.36
N SER A 233 -14.61 5.89 8.89
CA SER A 233 -15.66 5.23 9.71
C SER A 233 -15.27 3.82 10.19
N ILE A 234 -14.45 3.10 9.43
CA ILE A 234 -13.95 1.77 9.83
C ILE A 234 -12.90 1.89 10.94
N VAL A 235 -12.13 2.98 10.92
CA VAL A 235 -11.03 3.22 11.86
C VAL A 235 -11.52 3.88 13.14
N ALA A 236 -12.40 4.87 13.01
CA ALA A 236 -12.93 5.63 14.13
C ALA A 236 -14.06 4.87 14.86
N PRO A 237 -14.26 5.15 16.16
CA PRO A 237 -15.50 4.81 16.82
C PRO A 237 -16.72 5.37 16.05
N PRO A 238 -17.93 4.81 16.20
CA PRO A 238 -19.13 5.24 15.49
C PRO A 238 -19.63 6.61 15.96
N ASP A 239 -18.82 7.64 15.75
CA ASP A 239 -19.14 9.03 16.02
C ASP A 239 -18.98 9.87 14.75
N LEU A 240 -20.03 10.60 14.42
CA LEU A 240 -20.13 11.36 13.18
C LEU A 240 -19.14 12.54 13.14
N MET A 241 -18.93 13.21 14.28
CA MET A 241 -18.04 14.36 14.37
C MET A 241 -16.58 13.95 14.23
N LEU A 242 -16.18 12.87 14.93
CA LEU A 242 -14.85 12.33 14.87
C LEU A 242 -14.54 11.79 13.45
N ASN A 243 -15.52 11.10 12.84
CA ASN A 243 -15.40 10.59 11.48
C ASN A 243 -15.18 11.70 10.44
N ILE A 244 -15.97 12.78 10.51
CA ILE A 244 -15.78 13.95 9.63
C ILE A 244 -14.38 14.55 9.83
N LEU A 245 -13.96 14.72 11.08
CA LEU A 245 -12.68 15.31 11.42
C LEU A 245 -11.48 14.49 10.91
N LEU A 246 -11.58 13.15 10.89
CA LEU A 246 -10.57 12.25 10.33
C LEU A 246 -10.63 12.18 8.80
N THR A 247 -11.80 12.37 8.22
CA THR A 247 -11.97 12.37 6.76
C THR A 247 -11.32 13.59 6.10
N ILE A 248 -11.33 14.75 6.76
CA ILE A 248 -10.74 15.97 6.21
C ILE A 248 -9.28 15.82 5.80
N PRO A 249 -8.36 15.33 6.65
CA PRO A 249 -6.96 15.11 6.25
C PRO A 249 -6.80 14.13 5.08
N LEU A 250 -7.65 13.10 5.00
CA LEU A 250 -7.60 12.13 3.90
C LEU A 250 -8.01 12.77 2.56
N ILE A 251 -9.05 13.61 2.59
CA ILE A 251 -9.47 14.38 1.42
C ILE A 251 -8.37 15.37 1.00
N LEU A 252 -7.76 16.08 1.96
CA LEU A 252 -6.65 16.99 1.67
C LEU A 252 -5.47 16.26 1.03
N LEU A 253 -5.10 15.09 1.53
CA LEU A 253 -4.07 14.23 0.94
C LEU A 253 -4.40 13.85 -0.51
N PHE A 254 -5.64 13.49 -0.79
CA PHE A 254 -6.09 13.17 -2.13
C PHE A 254 -6.00 14.41 -3.06
N GLU A 255 -6.45 15.59 -2.60
CA GLU A 255 -6.37 16.82 -3.40
C GLU A 255 -4.92 17.25 -3.68
N VAL A 256 -4.03 17.13 -2.68
CA VAL A 256 -2.59 17.35 -2.89
C VAL A 256 -2.04 16.39 -3.96
N SER A 257 -2.44 15.12 -3.91
CA SER A 257 -2.07 14.12 -4.92
C SER A 257 -2.52 14.52 -6.31
N MET A 258 -3.76 14.98 -6.44
CA MET A 258 -4.34 15.46 -7.70
C MET A 258 -3.55 16.63 -8.27
N ILE A 259 -3.16 17.59 -7.43
CA ILE A 259 -2.36 18.74 -7.84
C ILE A 259 -0.99 18.27 -8.37
N ILE A 260 -0.32 17.38 -7.66
CA ILE A 260 0.99 16.82 -8.05
C ILE A 260 0.89 16.10 -9.40
N VAL A 261 -0.13 15.25 -9.58
CA VAL A 261 -0.37 14.51 -10.84
C VAL A 261 -0.61 15.48 -11.99
N LYS A 262 -1.46 16.50 -11.80
CA LYS A 262 -1.78 17.50 -12.82
C LYS A 262 -0.54 18.28 -13.27
N ILE A 263 0.27 18.74 -12.31
CA ILE A 263 1.52 19.46 -12.62
C ILE A 263 2.49 18.58 -13.41
N THR A 264 2.59 17.30 -13.05
CA THR A 264 3.49 16.37 -13.73
C THR A 264 3.05 16.06 -15.16
N GLN A 265 1.75 15.90 -15.40
CA GLN A 265 1.23 15.64 -16.74
C GLN A 265 1.38 16.86 -17.65
N LEU A 266 1.12 18.08 -17.16
CA LEU A 266 1.35 19.30 -17.92
C LEU A 266 2.82 19.45 -18.36
N ARG A 267 3.75 19.11 -17.47
CA ARG A 267 5.18 19.15 -17.78
C ARG A 267 5.62 18.11 -18.82
N ASN A 268 4.97 16.93 -18.84
CA ASN A 268 5.26 15.90 -19.83
C ASN A 268 4.69 16.23 -21.22
N SER A 269 3.53 16.91 -21.30
CA SER A 269 2.94 17.36 -22.58
C SER A 269 3.75 18.47 -23.25
N GLU A 270 4.46 19.30 -22.48
CA GLU A 270 5.37 20.33 -23.02
C GLU A 270 6.68 19.74 -23.59
N THR A 271 7.08 18.56 -23.12
CA THR A 271 8.36 17.92 -23.52
C THR A 271 8.24 17.08 -24.80
N PHE A 272 7.04 16.69 -25.19
CA PHE A 272 6.75 15.96 -26.43
C PHE A 272 5.54 16.63 -27.13
N PRO A 273 5.73 17.68 -27.95
CA PRO A 273 4.68 18.12 -28.82
C PRO A 273 4.41 17.02 -29.84
N GLU A 274 3.17 16.53 -29.86
CA GLU A 274 2.70 15.60 -30.89
C GLU A 274 2.92 16.24 -32.27
N HIS A 275 3.74 15.59 -33.10
CA HIS A 275 3.87 15.86 -34.56
C HIS A 275 2.91 14.98 -35.31
#